data_e52c7b88d72ca59735105f38dda83830
#
_entry.id   e52c7b88d72ca59735105f38dda83830
#
_cell.length_a   1.000
_cell.length_b   1.000
_cell.length_c   1.000
_cell.angle_alpha   90.00
_cell.angle_beta   90.00
_cell.angle_gamma   90.00
#
_symmetry.space_group_name_H-M   'P 1'
#
loop_
_entity.id
_entity.type
_entity.pdbx_description
1 polymer ?
#
loop_
_entity_poly.entity_id
_entity_poly.type
_entity_poly.pdbx_seq_one_letter_code
_entity_poly.pdbx_strand_id
1 'polypeptide(L)'
;MAEHACPYWAAYFLANRLRKLLQNPHKILAPYVRPKMTVLDVGSAMGFFSLPMAEMVGPGGKVVCIDVQPGMLTVLQKRAVEAGLAARIETHVSTEDSVGLHGRDGTFDFALAFTMLHEVGSQTNFLREIYRLLKPGALFLLTEPIKHVSQAEFDRTISLAQQEGFVVTSHPLIRLSRPAVLSKPSPES
;
A
#
# COMPACT_ATOMS: atom_id res chain seq x y z
N MET A 1 -23.57 -5.85 -4.20
CA MET A 1 -23.29 -6.02 -5.65
C MET A 1 -21.87 -5.58 -5.88
N ALA A 2 -20.94 -6.56 -5.91
CA ALA A 2 -19.50 -6.29 -6.04
C ALA A 2 -19.12 -6.22 -7.52
N GLU A 3 -19.41 -5.11 -8.20
CA GLU A 3 -19.14 -4.96 -9.64
C GLU A 3 -17.87 -4.17 -9.99
N HIS A 4 -17.06 -3.76 -8.99
CA HIS A 4 -15.89 -2.92 -9.26
C HIS A 4 -14.54 -3.52 -8.87
N ALA A 5 -14.48 -4.76 -8.37
CA ALA A 5 -13.21 -5.40 -8.11
C ALA A 5 -12.51 -5.78 -9.43
N CYS A 6 -11.25 -5.39 -9.56
CA CYS A 6 -10.43 -5.66 -10.74
C CYS A 6 -10.45 -7.17 -11.10
N PRO A 7 -10.78 -7.56 -12.34
CA PRO A 7 -10.84 -8.97 -12.72
C PRO A 7 -9.49 -9.67 -12.52
N TYR A 8 -9.50 -10.95 -12.11
CA TYR A 8 -8.28 -11.75 -11.87
C TYR A 8 -7.24 -11.70 -13.02
N TRP A 9 -7.71 -11.65 -14.26
CA TRP A 9 -6.81 -11.57 -15.42
C TRP A 9 -6.10 -10.20 -15.52
N ALA A 10 -6.75 -9.10 -15.11
CA ALA A 10 -6.14 -7.78 -15.09
C ALA A 10 -5.06 -7.70 -14.00
N ALA A 11 -5.28 -8.32 -12.83
CA ALA A 11 -4.29 -8.42 -11.78
C ALA A 11 -3.07 -9.27 -12.22
N TYR A 12 -3.29 -10.34 -13.01
CA TYR A 12 -2.19 -11.12 -13.63
C TYR A 12 -1.37 -10.26 -14.60
N PHE A 13 -2.02 -9.41 -15.39
CA PHE A 13 -1.36 -8.45 -16.28
C PHE A 13 -0.57 -7.39 -15.48
N LEU A 14 -1.10 -6.96 -14.34
CA LEU A 14 -0.46 -6.01 -13.43
C LEU A 14 0.80 -6.57 -12.74
N ALA A 15 0.92 -7.90 -12.62
CA ALA A 15 2.12 -8.58 -12.10
C ALA A 15 3.22 -8.79 -13.16
N ASN A 16 2.98 -8.38 -14.42
CA ASN A 16 3.83 -8.72 -15.55
C ASN A 16 5.19 -7.98 -15.54
N ARG A 17 6.21 -8.63 -16.14
CA ARG A 17 7.56 -8.10 -16.35
C ARG A 17 7.59 -6.72 -17.03
N LEU A 18 6.64 -6.44 -17.93
CA LEU A 18 6.54 -5.16 -18.63
C LEU A 18 6.22 -3.99 -17.68
N ARG A 19 5.36 -4.21 -16.66
CA ARG A 19 5.08 -3.21 -15.61
C ARG A 19 6.34 -2.87 -14.82
N LYS A 20 7.23 -3.85 -14.54
CA LYS A 20 8.51 -3.61 -13.85
C LYS A 20 9.42 -2.63 -14.59
N LEU A 21 9.36 -2.57 -15.93
CA LEU A 21 10.13 -1.59 -16.73
C LEU A 21 9.59 -0.16 -16.56
N LEU A 22 8.28 0.00 -16.37
CA LEU A 22 7.64 1.31 -16.20
C LEU A 22 7.60 1.76 -14.74
N GLN A 23 7.38 0.81 -13.83
CA GLN A 23 7.22 1.04 -12.40
C GLN A 23 8.07 0.01 -11.64
N ASN A 24 9.39 0.24 -11.56
CA ASN A 24 10.30 -0.64 -10.84
C ASN A 24 10.05 -0.55 -9.32
N PRO A 25 9.51 -1.62 -8.67
CA PRO A 25 9.14 -1.56 -7.26
C PRO A 25 10.34 -1.24 -6.34
N HIS A 26 11.51 -1.83 -6.59
CA HIS A 26 12.69 -1.57 -5.77
C HIS A 26 13.11 -0.10 -5.82
N LYS A 27 13.09 0.53 -7.02
CA LYS A 27 13.43 1.96 -7.15
C LYS A 27 12.40 2.86 -6.45
N ILE A 28 11.11 2.50 -6.54
CA ILE A 28 10.02 3.26 -5.91
C ILE A 28 10.11 3.14 -4.38
N LEU A 29 10.39 1.96 -3.86
CA LEU A 29 10.37 1.66 -2.43
C LEU A 29 11.69 2.01 -1.72
N ALA A 30 12.82 2.05 -2.44
CA ALA A 30 14.14 2.29 -1.86
C ALA A 30 14.27 3.55 -0.97
N PRO A 31 13.56 4.66 -1.23
CA PRO A 31 13.60 5.81 -0.32
C PRO A 31 12.92 5.55 1.03
N TYR A 32 12.01 4.57 1.14
CA TYR A 32 11.06 4.44 2.25
C TYR A 32 11.24 3.17 3.08
N VAL A 33 11.57 2.04 2.44
CA VAL A 33 11.66 0.73 3.11
C VAL A 33 13.08 0.45 3.56
N ARG A 34 13.26 0.03 4.82
CA ARG A 34 14.56 -0.28 5.43
C ARG A 34 14.52 -1.68 6.06
N PRO A 35 15.69 -2.31 6.28
CA PRO A 35 15.78 -3.58 7.01
C PRO A 35 15.11 -3.50 8.38
N LYS A 36 14.46 -4.61 8.77
CA LYS A 36 13.76 -4.82 10.04
C LYS A 36 12.46 -4.03 10.23
N MET A 37 12.02 -3.25 9.24
CA MET A 37 10.72 -2.56 9.29
C MET A 37 9.56 -3.55 9.28
N THR A 38 8.45 -3.16 9.92
CA THR A 38 7.12 -3.72 9.71
C THR A 38 6.36 -2.78 8.78
N VAL A 39 6.02 -3.24 7.58
CA VAL A 39 5.40 -2.43 6.53
C VAL A 39 4.04 -2.96 6.13
N LEU A 40 3.18 -2.05 5.67
CA LEU A 40 1.81 -2.33 5.27
C LEU A 40 1.67 -2.12 3.76
N ASP A 41 1.15 -3.14 3.05
CA ASP A 41 0.81 -3.07 1.62
C ASP A 41 -0.70 -3.25 1.46
N VAL A 42 -1.42 -2.18 1.14
CA VAL A 42 -2.87 -2.18 1.03
C VAL A 42 -3.29 -2.22 -0.44
N GLY A 43 -4.18 -3.15 -0.78
CA GLY A 43 -4.46 -3.52 -2.17
C GLY A 43 -3.27 -4.28 -2.77
N SER A 44 -2.72 -5.21 -1.99
CA SER A 44 -1.47 -5.92 -2.30
C SER A 44 -1.56 -6.82 -3.53
N ALA A 45 -2.77 -7.18 -3.93
CA ALA A 45 -3.07 -8.10 -5.02
C ALA A 45 -2.17 -9.37 -4.96
N MET A 46 -1.51 -9.72 -6.05
CA MET A 46 -0.61 -10.87 -6.12
C MET A 46 0.85 -10.55 -5.73
N GLY A 47 1.09 -9.44 -5.01
CA GLY A 47 2.39 -9.11 -4.41
C GLY A 47 3.40 -8.43 -5.32
N PHE A 48 2.95 -7.58 -6.26
CA PHE A 48 3.86 -6.81 -7.12
C PHE A 48 4.83 -5.93 -6.32
N PHE A 49 4.36 -5.28 -5.25
CA PHE A 49 5.15 -4.52 -4.31
C PHE A 49 5.52 -5.31 -3.06
N SER A 50 4.65 -6.20 -2.58
CA SER A 50 4.85 -6.95 -1.34
C SER A 50 6.11 -7.81 -1.35
N LEU A 51 6.38 -8.54 -2.47
CA LEU A 51 7.57 -9.38 -2.55
C LEU A 51 8.87 -8.56 -2.54
N PRO A 52 9.03 -7.47 -3.33
CA PRO A 52 10.16 -6.55 -3.18
C PRO A 52 10.29 -5.95 -1.77
N MET A 53 9.18 -5.56 -1.13
CA MET A 53 9.24 -5.09 0.27
C MET A 53 9.76 -6.18 1.21
N ALA A 54 9.33 -7.44 1.04
CA ALA A 54 9.80 -8.55 1.86
C ALA A 54 11.30 -8.87 1.66
N GLU A 55 11.83 -8.65 0.46
CA GLU A 55 13.28 -8.69 0.21
C GLU A 55 13.98 -7.58 1.00
N MET A 56 13.48 -6.34 0.91
CA MET A 56 14.11 -5.15 1.48
C MET A 56 14.07 -5.11 3.01
N VAL A 57 12.97 -5.53 3.65
CA VAL A 57 12.88 -5.57 5.12
C VAL A 57 13.77 -6.67 5.73
N GLY A 58 14.14 -7.68 4.95
CA GLY A 58 15.03 -8.75 5.39
C GLY A 58 14.46 -9.66 6.48
N PRO A 59 15.30 -10.55 7.07
CA PRO A 59 14.83 -11.60 7.99
C PRO A 59 14.17 -11.09 9.29
N GLY A 60 14.50 -9.86 9.71
CA GLY A 60 13.94 -9.26 10.93
C GLY A 60 12.72 -8.39 10.70
N GLY A 61 12.27 -8.24 9.45
CA GLY A 61 11.13 -7.40 9.10
C GLY A 61 9.89 -8.19 8.71
N LYS A 62 8.79 -7.48 8.53
CA LYS A 62 7.48 -8.03 8.15
C LYS A 62 6.80 -7.15 7.10
N VAL A 63 6.07 -7.79 6.19
CA VAL A 63 5.14 -7.13 5.27
C VAL A 63 3.75 -7.69 5.53
N VAL A 64 2.85 -6.83 5.99
CA VAL A 64 1.43 -7.16 6.13
C VAL A 64 0.72 -6.73 4.85
N CYS A 65 0.16 -7.70 4.16
CA CYS A 65 -0.46 -7.56 2.85
C CYS A 65 -1.97 -7.65 2.99
N ILE A 66 -2.68 -6.63 2.55
CA ILE A 66 -4.14 -6.56 2.66
C ILE A 66 -4.76 -6.51 1.28
N ASP A 67 -5.82 -7.27 1.10
CA ASP A 67 -6.64 -7.22 -0.10
C ASP A 67 -8.08 -7.67 0.24
N VAL A 68 -9.07 -7.14 -0.49
CA VAL A 68 -10.48 -7.54 -0.36
C VAL A 68 -10.75 -8.89 -1.03
N GLN A 69 -9.86 -9.33 -1.92
CA GLN A 69 -9.98 -10.57 -2.69
C GLN A 69 -9.10 -11.68 -2.10
N PRO A 70 -9.67 -12.68 -1.38
CA PRO A 70 -8.88 -13.78 -0.79
C PRO A 70 -8.04 -14.55 -1.81
N GLY A 71 -8.53 -14.67 -3.05
CA GLY A 71 -7.82 -15.35 -4.13
C GLY A 71 -6.52 -14.66 -4.52
N MET A 72 -6.45 -13.33 -4.45
CA MET A 72 -5.22 -12.56 -4.69
C MET A 72 -4.17 -12.88 -3.62
N LEU A 73 -4.57 -12.91 -2.36
CA LEU A 73 -3.71 -13.24 -1.23
C LEU A 73 -3.20 -14.69 -1.29
N THR A 74 -4.04 -15.61 -1.76
CA THR A 74 -3.63 -17.01 -1.99
C THR A 74 -2.51 -17.09 -3.03
N VAL A 75 -2.63 -16.37 -4.15
CA VAL A 75 -1.58 -16.30 -5.18
C VAL A 75 -0.32 -15.64 -4.63
N LEU A 76 -0.47 -14.54 -3.84
CA LEU A 76 0.65 -13.87 -3.19
C LEU A 76 1.40 -14.81 -2.27
N GLN A 77 0.71 -15.55 -1.41
CA GLN A 77 1.32 -16.54 -0.51
C GLN A 77 2.10 -17.62 -1.27
N LYS A 78 1.52 -18.18 -2.34
CA LYS A 78 2.22 -19.16 -3.18
C LYS A 78 3.52 -18.59 -3.74
N ARG A 79 3.47 -17.37 -4.30
CA ARG A 79 4.65 -16.68 -4.83
C ARG A 79 5.68 -16.35 -3.76
N ALA A 80 5.24 -16.02 -2.54
CA ALA A 80 6.12 -15.77 -1.40
C ALA A 80 6.88 -17.06 -0.99
N VAL A 81 6.20 -18.22 -1.01
CA VAL A 81 6.84 -19.54 -0.76
C VAL A 81 7.86 -19.84 -1.85
N GLU A 82 7.50 -19.71 -3.13
CA GLU A 82 8.38 -19.92 -4.27
C GLU A 82 9.63 -19.04 -4.25
N ALA A 83 9.51 -17.81 -3.70
CA ALA A 83 10.61 -16.85 -3.56
C ALA A 83 11.41 -17.01 -2.24
N GLY A 84 11.04 -17.93 -1.34
CA GLY A 84 11.66 -18.08 -0.01
C GLY A 84 11.37 -16.91 0.96
N LEU A 85 10.27 -16.18 0.73
CA LEU A 85 9.90 -14.97 1.48
C LEU A 85 8.69 -15.19 2.41
N ALA A 86 8.11 -16.37 2.45
CA ALA A 86 6.87 -16.65 3.18
C ALA A 86 6.93 -16.26 4.66
N ALA A 87 8.08 -16.44 5.32
CA ALA A 87 8.26 -16.08 6.73
C ALA A 87 8.16 -14.56 7.01
N ARG A 88 8.25 -13.73 5.97
CA ARG A 88 8.19 -12.26 6.07
C ARG A 88 6.85 -11.69 5.62
N ILE A 89 6.00 -12.49 4.98
CA ILE A 89 4.68 -12.09 4.47
C ILE A 89 3.60 -12.56 5.42
N GLU A 90 2.73 -11.63 5.82
CA GLU A 90 1.49 -11.89 6.53
C GLU A 90 0.35 -11.36 5.67
N THR A 91 -0.69 -12.16 5.44
CA THR A 91 -1.84 -11.77 4.62
C THR A 91 -3.08 -11.58 5.47
N HIS A 92 -3.88 -10.55 5.16
CA HIS A 92 -5.12 -10.26 5.83
C HIS A 92 -6.20 -9.88 4.80
N VAL A 93 -7.37 -10.50 4.90
CA VAL A 93 -8.51 -10.15 4.07
C VAL A 93 -9.23 -8.96 4.71
N SER A 94 -9.32 -7.85 3.97
CA SER A 94 -10.06 -6.66 4.39
C SER A 94 -11.49 -6.66 3.85
N THR A 95 -12.28 -5.68 4.27
CA THR A 95 -13.56 -5.36 3.65
C THR A 95 -13.44 -4.09 2.79
N GLU A 96 -14.48 -3.75 2.03
CA GLU A 96 -14.53 -2.51 1.25
C GLU A 96 -14.50 -1.25 2.15
N ASP A 97 -14.96 -1.38 3.41
CA ASP A 97 -15.12 -0.27 4.35
C ASP A 97 -14.03 -0.20 5.43
N SER A 98 -13.21 -1.23 5.59
CA SER A 98 -12.21 -1.31 6.67
C SER A 98 -10.99 -2.12 6.28
N VAL A 99 -9.83 -1.61 6.67
CA VAL A 99 -8.54 -2.31 6.62
C VAL A 99 -8.52 -3.52 7.57
N GLY A 100 -9.31 -3.47 8.65
CA GLY A 100 -9.58 -4.62 9.54
C GLY A 100 -8.44 -5.01 10.48
N LEU A 101 -7.38 -4.23 10.61
CA LEU A 101 -6.25 -4.50 11.50
C LEU A 101 -6.47 -3.91 12.91
N HIS A 102 -7.45 -4.48 13.64
CA HIS A 102 -7.70 -4.08 15.01
C HIS A 102 -6.54 -4.47 15.95
N GLY A 103 -6.21 -3.59 16.91
CA GLY A 103 -5.16 -3.83 17.90
C GLY A 103 -3.72 -3.69 17.38
N ARG A 104 -3.55 -3.15 16.15
CA ARG A 104 -2.23 -2.89 15.56
C ARG A 104 -1.89 -1.41 15.43
N ASP A 105 -2.44 -0.59 16.31
CA ASP A 105 -2.19 0.85 16.36
C ASP A 105 -0.71 1.13 16.54
N GLY A 106 -0.18 2.07 15.79
CA GLY A 106 1.23 2.46 15.87
C GLY A 106 2.22 1.31 15.62
N THR A 107 1.86 0.35 14.77
CA THR A 107 2.70 -0.83 14.49
C THR A 107 3.60 -0.64 13.27
N PHE A 108 3.15 0.10 12.26
CA PHE A 108 3.79 0.13 10.95
C PHE A 108 4.77 1.29 10.79
N ASP A 109 5.96 0.97 10.30
CA ASP A 109 7.03 1.94 9.97
C ASP A 109 6.80 2.61 8.62
N PHE A 110 6.04 1.98 7.73
CA PHE A 110 5.71 2.48 6.40
C PHE A 110 4.41 1.83 5.91
N ALA A 111 3.61 2.57 5.15
CA ALA A 111 2.45 2.04 4.43
C ALA A 111 2.52 2.39 2.94
N LEU A 112 1.97 1.51 2.12
CA LEU A 112 1.77 1.69 0.68
C LEU A 112 0.30 1.47 0.32
N ALA A 113 -0.29 2.41 -0.43
CA ALA A 113 -1.52 2.20 -1.19
C ALA A 113 -1.24 2.60 -2.65
N PHE A 114 -1.14 1.59 -3.53
CA PHE A 114 -0.71 1.82 -4.90
C PHE A 114 -1.85 1.58 -5.89
N THR A 115 -2.47 2.66 -6.38
CA THR A 115 -3.55 2.64 -7.38
C THR A 115 -4.78 1.85 -6.94
N MET A 116 -5.27 2.08 -5.72
CA MET A 116 -6.41 1.35 -5.17
C MET A 116 -7.41 2.22 -4.40
N LEU A 117 -7.03 3.43 -3.94
CA LEU A 117 -7.87 4.22 -3.05
C LEU A 117 -9.15 4.76 -3.73
N HIS A 118 -9.13 4.91 -5.07
CA HIS A 118 -10.31 5.28 -5.84
C HIS A 118 -11.40 4.18 -5.88
N GLU A 119 -11.07 2.94 -5.48
CA GLU A 119 -11.99 1.80 -5.40
C GLU A 119 -12.59 1.64 -3.99
N VAL A 120 -12.11 2.40 -2.99
CA VAL A 120 -12.55 2.28 -1.60
C VAL A 120 -13.88 3.02 -1.37
N GLY A 121 -14.82 2.39 -0.68
CA GLY A 121 -16.15 2.96 -0.39
C GLY A 121 -16.09 4.24 0.44
N SER A 122 -15.20 4.31 1.46
CA SER A 122 -14.99 5.48 2.29
C SER A 122 -13.51 5.84 2.42
N GLN A 123 -13.04 6.75 1.58
CA GLN A 123 -11.65 7.23 1.63
C GLN A 123 -11.28 7.82 3.00
N THR A 124 -12.21 8.54 3.64
CA THR A 124 -11.97 9.12 4.97
C THR A 124 -11.74 8.04 6.03
N ASN A 125 -12.58 7.00 6.09
CA ASN A 125 -12.39 5.90 7.03
C ASN A 125 -11.08 5.15 6.75
N PHE A 126 -10.79 4.88 5.50
CA PHE A 126 -9.53 4.25 5.08
C PHE A 126 -8.30 5.06 5.56
N LEU A 127 -8.28 6.37 5.27
CA LEU A 127 -7.17 7.25 5.65
C LEU A 127 -7.00 7.33 7.17
N ARG A 128 -8.11 7.40 7.93
CA ARG A 128 -8.11 7.35 9.39
C ARG A 128 -7.54 6.05 9.92
N GLU A 129 -7.92 4.90 9.35
CA GLU A 129 -7.37 3.61 9.76
C GLU A 129 -5.87 3.53 9.46
N ILE A 130 -5.39 3.95 8.28
CA ILE A 130 -3.97 3.98 7.96
C ILE A 130 -3.22 4.89 8.93
N TYR A 131 -3.76 6.08 9.22
CA TYR A 131 -3.16 7.00 10.20
C TYR A 131 -3.01 6.35 11.59
N ARG A 132 -4.05 5.68 12.07
CA ARG A 132 -4.05 4.96 13.34
C ARG A 132 -2.96 3.88 13.38
N LEU A 133 -2.82 3.09 12.31
CA LEU A 133 -1.92 1.96 12.20
C LEU A 133 -0.43 2.37 12.12
N LEU A 134 -0.13 3.54 11.57
CA LEU A 134 1.23 4.04 11.42
C LEU A 134 1.82 4.50 12.76
N LYS A 135 3.11 4.26 12.94
CA LYS A 135 3.91 4.86 14.01
C LYS A 135 3.99 6.38 13.83
N PRO A 136 4.17 7.17 14.91
CA PRO A 136 4.61 8.55 14.79
C PRO A 136 5.91 8.63 13.95
N GLY A 137 5.99 9.59 13.04
CA GLY A 137 7.11 9.76 12.11
C GLY A 137 7.09 8.81 10.90
N ALA A 138 6.21 7.84 10.85
CA ALA A 138 6.11 6.91 9.73
C ALA A 138 5.58 7.58 8.46
N LEU A 139 5.96 7.01 7.29
CA LEU A 139 5.58 7.51 5.99
C LEU A 139 4.50 6.62 5.35
N PHE A 140 3.65 7.26 4.57
CA PHE A 140 2.63 6.63 3.74
C PHE A 140 2.80 7.07 2.28
N LEU A 141 3.12 6.15 1.39
CA LEU A 141 3.14 6.41 -0.05
C LEU A 141 1.78 6.07 -0.63
N LEU A 142 1.05 7.10 -1.03
CA LEU A 142 -0.21 7.02 -1.74
C LEU A 142 0.02 7.31 -3.21
N THR A 143 -0.49 6.46 -4.10
CA THR A 143 -0.48 6.74 -5.54
C THR A 143 -1.82 6.43 -6.18
N GLU A 144 -2.23 7.26 -7.15
CA GLU A 144 -3.42 7.02 -7.96
C GLU A 144 -3.11 7.04 -9.46
N PRO A 145 -3.84 6.26 -10.28
CA PRO A 145 -3.55 6.17 -11.72
C PRO A 145 -4.05 7.43 -12.44
N ILE A 146 -3.18 8.04 -13.26
CA ILE A 146 -3.53 9.29 -14.00
C ILE A 146 -4.68 9.13 -14.99
N LYS A 147 -4.97 7.90 -15.42
CA LYS A 147 -6.05 7.59 -16.38
C LYS A 147 -7.44 7.49 -15.73
N HIS A 148 -7.49 7.17 -14.44
CA HIS A 148 -8.74 6.91 -13.72
C HIS A 148 -9.07 8.00 -12.71
N VAL A 149 -8.06 8.70 -12.20
CA VAL A 149 -8.23 9.75 -11.19
C VAL A 149 -7.70 11.06 -11.75
N SER A 150 -8.56 12.08 -11.82
CA SER A 150 -8.18 13.43 -12.21
C SER A 150 -7.30 14.11 -11.15
N GLN A 151 -6.65 15.21 -11.50
CA GLN A 151 -5.88 15.99 -10.52
C GLN A 151 -6.77 16.51 -9.39
N ALA A 152 -7.95 17.03 -9.71
CA ALA A 152 -8.89 17.57 -8.72
C ALA A 152 -9.41 16.49 -7.74
N GLU A 153 -9.61 15.24 -8.20
CA GLU A 153 -9.96 14.12 -7.33
C GLU A 153 -8.80 13.74 -6.42
N PHE A 154 -7.59 13.68 -6.97
CA PHE A 154 -6.39 13.43 -6.18
C PHE A 154 -6.16 14.50 -5.11
N ASP A 155 -6.33 15.79 -5.45
CA ASP A 155 -6.18 16.89 -4.50
C ASP A 155 -7.23 16.84 -3.38
N ARG A 156 -8.46 16.37 -3.69
CA ARG A 156 -9.48 16.10 -2.66
C ARG A 156 -9.05 14.97 -1.73
N THR A 157 -8.51 13.88 -2.26
CA THR A 157 -7.98 12.77 -1.46
C THR A 157 -6.86 13.24 -0.53
N ILE A 158 -5.95 14.08 -1.03
CA ILE A 158 -4.88 14.67 -0.21
C ILE A 158 -5.46 15.56 0.89
N SER A 159 -6.48 16.38 0.57
CA SER A 159 -7.16 17.22 1.57
C SER A 159 -7.83 16.37 2.68
N LEU A 160 -8.46 15.23 2.33
CA LEU A 160 -9.00 14.29 3.31
C LEU A 160 -7.89 13.70 4.19
N ALA A 161 -6.75 13.32 3.60
CA ALA A 161 -5.61 12.82 4.37
C ALA A 161 -5.08 13.86 5.37
N GLN A 162 -5.00 15.12 4.96
CA GLN A 162 -4.60 16.23 5.83
C GLN A 162 -5.61 16.46 6.98
N GLN A 163 -6.91 16.32 6.72
CA GLN A 163 -7.94 16.40 7.77
C GLN A 163 -7.82 15.26 8.80
N GLU A 164 -7.33 14.08 8.40
CA GLU A 164 -7.04 12.97 9.32
C GLU A 164 -5.68 13.13 10.03
N GLY A 165 -4.93 14.22 9.80
CA GLY A 165 -3.70 14.55 10.50
C GLY A 165 -2.40 14.26 9.75
N PHE A 166 -2.47 13.78 8.50
CA PHE A 166 -1.28 13.59 7.67
C PHE A 166 -0.68 14.93 7.21
N VAL A 167 0.64 14.96 7.07
CA VAL A 167 1.37 16.06 6.45
C VAL A 167 1.98 15.59 5.14
N VAL A 168 1.75 16.33 4.06
CA VAL A 168 2.37 16.05 2.76
C VAL A 168 3.84 16.42 2.82
N THR A 169 4.72 15.47 2.52
CA THR A 169 6.18 15.68 2.55
C THR A 169 6.80 15.82 1.16
N SER A 170 6.26 15.13 0.17
CA SER A 170 6.75 15.21 -1.22
C SER A 170 5.77 14.61 -2.23
N HIS A 171 6.03 14.91 -3.51
CA HIS A 171 5.39 14.29 -4.68
C HIS A 171 6.46 13.69 -5.59
N PRO A 172 6.90 12.44 -5.35
CA PRO A 172 7.94 11.80 -6.16
C PRO A 172 7.45 11.56 -7.59
N LEU A 173 8.38 11.46 -8.54
CA LEU A 173 8.02 11.13 -9.93
C LEU A 173 7.83 9.61 -10.07
N ILE A 174 6.59 9.17 -10.25
CA ILE A 174 6.23 7.78 -10.54
C ILE A 174 5.42 7.75 -11.84
N ARG A 175 5.92 7.03 -12.84
CA ARG A 175 5.29 6.98 -14.16
C ARG A 175 3.86 6.48 -14.08
N LEU A 176 2.96 7.12 -14.84
CA LEU A 176 1.53 6.79 -14.97
C LEU A 176 0.73 6.93 -13.65
N SER A 177 1.30 7.58 -12.64
CA SER A 177 0.68 7.76 -11.34
C SER A 177 0.71 9.21 -10.87
N ARG A 178 -0.21 9.56 -9.97
CA ARG A 178 -0.21 10.77 -9.13
C ARG A 178 0.24 10.35 -7.73
N PRO A 179 1.49 10.54 -7.35
CA PRO A 179 1.99 10.13 -6.06
C PRO A 179 1.98 11.27 -5.04
N ALA A 180 1.79 10.90 -3.77
CA ALA A 180 2.10 11.75 -2.62
C ALA A 180 2.74 10.89 -1.52
N VAL A 181 3.76 11.44 -0.87
CA VAL A 181 4.30 10.92 0.37
C VAL A 181 3.71 11.73 1.51
N LEU A 182 3.04 11.05 2.39
CA LEU A 182 2.41 11.60 3.58
C LEU A 182 3.17 11.13 4.81
N SER A 183 3.30 11.96 5.83
CA SER A 183 3.86 11.56 7.12
C SER A 183 2.82 11.66 8.22
N LYS A 184 2.86 10.73 9.17
CA LYS A 184 2.22 10.90 10.47
C LYS A 184 3.18 11.68 11.35
N PRO A 185 2.86 12.92 11.77
CA PRO A 185 3.74 13.70 12.63
C PRO A 185 4.12 12.95 13.90
N SER A 186 5.37 13.14 14.36
CA SER A 186 5.72 12.76 15.73
C SER A 186 5.07 13.74 16.70
N PRO A 187 4.62 13.30 17.88
CA PRO A 187 4.27 14.23 18.94
C PRO A 187 5.46 15.16 19.19
N GLU A 188 5.19 16.44 19.28
CA GLU A 188 6.22 17.41 19.73
C GLU A 188 6.69 16.95 21.12
N SER A 189 8.00 16.73 21.27
CA SER A 189 8.66 16.36 22.51
C SER A 189 8.78 17.58 23.45
#